data_cb76c3dbc215ab097a8f089e08406dec
#
_entry.id   cb76c3dbc215ab097a8f089e08406dec
#
_cell.length_a   1.000
_cell.length_b   1.000
_cell.length_c   1.000
_cell.angle_alpha   90.00
_cell.angle_beta   90.00
_cell.angle_gamma   90.00
#
_symmetry.space_group_name_H-M   'P 1'
#
loop_
_entity.id
_entity.type
_entity.pdbx_description
1 polymer ?
#
loop_
_entity_poly.entity_id
_entity_poly.type
_entity_poly.pdbx_seq_one_letter_code
_entity_poly.pdbx_strand_id
1 'polypeptide(L)'
;MSAKPFVLEFGMGVDVHGGDCTTAACRAVSDAIRHSSLPFFTDVRKRGGRMLVDVTVGVPDPASVDVERVRRELPHGEVTVRAQTGGLRVPGFDTLIACVAITVSVDEPS
;
A
#
# COMPACT_ATOMS: atom_id res chain seq x y z
N MET A 1 -17.02 17.47 -4.22
CA MET A 1 -16.88 16.28 -5.08
C MET A 1 -16.27 15.16 -4.29
N SER A 2 -16.84 13.98 -4.32
CA SER A 2 -16.31 12.84 -3.61
C SER A 2 -15.55 11.92 -4.57
N ALA A 3 -14.41 11.41 -4.11
CA ALA A 3 -13.68 10.41 -4.86
C ALA A 3 -14.43 9.08 -4.83
N LYS A 4 -14.40 8.38 -5.95
CA LYS A 4 -15.06 7.07 -6.06
C LYS A 4 -14.00 5.98 -6.09
N PRO A 5 -14.14 4.92 -5.28
CA PRO A 5 -13.24 3.76 -5.38
C PRO A 5 -13.30 3.18 -6.79
N PHE A 6 -12.15 2.87 -7.33
CA PHE A 6 -12.03 2.38 -8.69
C PHE A 6 -11.32 1.04 -8.76
N VAL A 7 -10.24 0.88 -8.01
CA VAL A 7 -9.43 -0.33 -8.03
C VAL A 7 -9.10 -0.73 -6.59
N LEU A 8 -9.09 -2.01 -6.34
CA LEU A 8 -8.64 -2.59 -5.08
C LEU A 8 -7.55 -3.60 -5.39
N GLU A 9 -6.37 -3.38 -4.81
CA GLU A 9 -5.22 -4.24 -4.97
C GLU A 9 -4.81 -4.83 -3.63
N PHE A 10 -4.27 -6.04 -3.66
CA PHE A 10 -3.80 -6.73 -2.47
C PHE A 10 -2.35 -7.16 -2.65
N GLY A 11 -1.63 -7.20 -1.55
CA GLY A 11 -0.27 -7.69 -1.57
C GLY A 11 0.13 -8.28 -0.24
N MET A 12 1.15 -9.11 -0.28
CA MET A 12 1.76 -9.71 0.90
C MET A 12 3.26 -9.58 0.80
N GLY A 13 3.89 -9.26 1.92
CA GLY A 13 5.34 -9.14 1.99
C GLY A 13 5.85 -9.87 3.22
N VAL A 14 7.03 -10.45 3.09
CA VAL A 14 7.66 -11.23 4.16
C VAL A 14 9.02 -10.64 4.46
N ASP A 15 9.30 -10.41 5.75
CA ASP A 15 10.67 -10.20 6.22
C ASP A 15 11.11 -11.49 6.91
N VAL A 16 11.97 -12.23 6.26
CA VAL A 16 12.37 -13.56 6.71
C VAL A 16 13.28 -13.47 7.93
N HIS A 17 14.15 -12.45 7.97
CA HIS A 17 15.09 -12.24 9.07
C HIS A 17 15.01 -10.79 9.55
N GLY A 18 15.06 -10.60 10.86
CA GLY A 18 15.07 -9.29 11.46
C GLY A 18 13.73 -8.79 11.99
N GLY A 19 12.63 -9.34 11.54
CA GLY A 19 11.30 -9.00 12.04
C GLY A 19 10.92 -7.54 11.87
N ASP A 20 11.31 -6.92 10.76
CA ASP A 20 11.08 -5.49 10.49
C ASP A 20 9.75 -5.29 9.77
N CYS A 21 8.79 -4.72 10.48
CA CYS A 21 7.46 -4.46 9.92
C CYS A 21 7.48 -3.52 8.73
N THR A 22 8.37 -2.51 8.73
CA THR A 22 8.50 -1.58 7.60
C THR A 22 8.99 -2.30 6.35
N THR A 23 10.00 -3.15 6.48
CA THR A 23 10.52 -3.94 5.36
C THR A 23 9.44 -4.84 4.79
N ALA A 24 8.73 -5.55 5.64
CA ALA A 24 7.64 -6.43 5.20
C ALA A 24 6.53 -5.63 4.53
N ALA A 25 6.17 -4.48 5.09
CA ALA A 25 5.15 -3.60 4.52
C ALA A 25 5.56 -3.10 3.13
N CYS A 26 6.81 -2.67 2.96
CA CYS A 26 7.31 -2.23 1.66
C CYS A 26 7.23 -3.34 0.62
N ARG A 27 7.57 -4.57 1.01
CA ARG A 27 7.46 -5.72 0.12
C ARG A 27 6.02 -6.04 -0.23
N ALA A 28 5.11 -5.87 0.74
CA ALA A 28 3.68 -6.08 0.50
C ALA A 28 3.13 -5.08 -0.51
N VAL A 29 3.50 -3.81 -0.39
CA VAL A 29 3.11 -2.76 -1.34
C VAL A 29 3.71 -3.06 -2.71
N SER A 30 4.98 -3.42 -2.78
CA SER A 30 5.64 -3.76 -4.04
C SER A 30 4.93 -4.93 -4.74
N ASP A 31 4.51 -5.93 -3.98
CA ASP A 31 3.75 -7.06 -4.50
C ASP A 31 2.42 -6.59 -5.09
N ALA A 32 1.69 -5.76 -4.35
CA ALA A 32 0.39 -5.25 -4.78
C ALA A 32 0.49 -4.43 -6.07
N ILE A 33 1.47 -3.53 -6.16
CA ILE A 33 1.57 -2.60 -7.30
C ILE A 33 2.11 -3.24 -8.56
N ARG A 34 2.65 -4.45 -8.51
CA ARG A 34 3.10 -5.15 -9.72
C ARG A 34 1.98 -5.32 -10.74
N HIS A 35 0.75 -5.30 -10.27
CA HIS A 35 -0.41 -5.47 -11.12
C HIS A 35 -1.08 -4.14 -11.47
N SER A 36 -0.48 -3.02 -11.03
CA SER A 36 -1.01 -1.68 -11.29
C SER A 36 -0.83 -1.29 -12.75
N SER A 37 -1.78 -0.51 -13.26
CA SER A 37 -1.75 -0.06 -14.63
C SER A 37 -1.28 1.38 -14.73
N LEU A 38 -0.03 1.58 -15.18
CA LEU A 38 0.49 2.91 -15.48
C LEU A 38 -0.36 3.67 -16.50
N PRO A 39 -0.84 3.00 -17.59
CA PRO A 39 -1.74 3.67 -18.52
C PRO A 39 -2.98 4.27 -17.88
N PHE A 40 -3.51 3.61 -16.87
CA PHE A 40 -4.66 4.12 -16.13
C PHE A 40 -4.36 5.46 -15.45
N PHE A 41 -3.22 5.56 -14.77
CA PHE A 41 -2.82 6.81 -14.12
C PHE A 41 -2.65 7.95 -15.13
N THR A 42 -2.01 7.66 -16.25
CA THR A 42 -1.81 8.64 -17.32
C THR A 42 -3.14 9.14 -17.85
N ASP A 43 -4.09 8.24 -18.04
CA ASP A 43 -5.42 8.58 -18.54
C ASP A 43 -6.17 9.49 -17.58
N VAL A 44 -6.12 9.18 -16.30
CA VAL A 44 -6.74 10.02 -15.26
C VAL A 44 -6.14 11.43 -15.27
N ARG A 45 -4.82 11.53 -15.37
CA ARG A 45 -4.14 12.82 -15.42
C ARG A 45 -4.56 13.65 -16.63
N LYS A 46 -4.68 13.03 -17.78
CA LYS A 46 -5.08 13.70 -19.01
C LYS A 46 -6.47 14.30 -18.91
N ARG A 47 -7.34 13.69 -18.11
CA ARG A 47 -8.70 14.18 -17.90
C ARG A 47 -8.79 15.22 -16.78
N GLY A 48 -7.65 15.65 -16.24
CA GLY A 48 -7.60 16.61 -15.13
C GLY A 48 -8.03 16.04 -13.80
N GLY A 49 -8.06 14.72 -13.69
CA GLY A 49 -8.43 14.03 -12.46
C GLY A 49 -7.26 13.84 -11.52
N ARG A 50 -7.57 13.50 -10.28
CA ARG A 50 -6.59 13.13 -9.26
C ARG A 50 -6.78 11.67 -8.88
N MET A 51 -5.68 10.97 -8.71
CA MET A 51 -5.70 9.60 -8.23
C MET A 51 -5.36 9.60 -6.75
N LEU A 52 -6.27 9.12 -5.95
CA LEU A 52 -6.11 9.02 -4.50
C LEU A 52 -5.81 7.57 -4.16
N VAL A 53 -4.70 7.33 -3.49
CA VAL A 53 -4.24 6.00 -3.16
C VAL A 53 -4.25 5.83 -1.65
N ASP A 54 -5.12 4.97 -1.16
CA ASP A 54 -5.22 4.66 0.27
C ASP A 54 -4.64 3.29 0.53
N VAL A 55 -3.59 3.26 1.34
CA VAL A 55 -2.86 2.04 1.68
C VAL A 55 -3.13 1.69 3.13
N THR A 56 -3.65 0.50 3.35
CA THR A 56 -3.82 -0.05 4.69
C THR A 56 -2.85 -1.22 4.84
N VAL A 57 -1.94 -1.08 5.80
CA VAL A 57 -0.91 -2.09 6.08
C VAL A 57 -1.28 -2.85 7.35
N GLY A 58 -1.36 -4.17 7.25
CA GLY A 58 -1.56 -5.04 8.41
C GLY A 58 -0.25 -5.69 8.81
N VAL A 59 0.22 -5.39 10.02
CA VAL A 59 1.47 -5.92 10.57
C VAL A 59 1.30 -6.22 12.05
N PRO A 60 2.13 -7.11 12.62
CA PRO A 60 2.03 -7.43 14.06
C PRO A 60 2.29 -6.23 14.96
N ASP A 61 3.17 -5.31 14.57
CA ASP A 61 3.50 -4.12 15.37
C ASP A 61 3.35 -2.87 14.51
N PRO A 62 2.12 -2.35 14.39
CA PRO A 62 1.87 -1.20 13.50
C PRO A 62 2.59 0.08 13.93
N ALA A 63 2.88 0.25 15.22
CA ALA A 63 3.56 1.45 15.71
C ALA A 63 5.01 1.53 15.22
N SER A 64 5.61 0.41 14.82
CA SER A 64 6.98 0.38 14.35
C SER A 64 7.13 0.71 12.86
N VAL A 65 6.03 0.86 12.12
CA VAL A 65 6.07 1.09 10.68
C VAL A 65 6.43 2.55 10.38
N ASP A 66 7.46 2.73 9.55
CA ASP A 66 7.79 4.03 8.98
C ASP A 66 6.88 4.26 7.76
N VAL A 67 5.76 4.96 7.98
CA VAL A 67 4.75 5.14 6.94
C VAL A 67 5.27 5.96 5.75
N GLU A 68 6.22 6.87 5.98
CA GLU A 68 6.80 7.65 4.89
C GLU A 68 7.65 6.78 3.97
N ARG A 69 8.36 5.81 4.53
CA ARG A 69 9.13 4.88 3.72
C ARG A 69 8.21 3.99 2.89
N VAL A 70 7.10 3.55 3.47
CA VAL A 70 6.10 2.75 2.74
C VAL A 70 5.48 3.58 1.62
N ARG A 71 5.15 4.84 1.91
CA ARG A 71 4.56 5.74 0.93
C ARG A 71 5.45 5.91 -0.30
N ARG A 72 6.77 5.92 -0.11
CA ARG A 72 7.72 6.08 -1.21
C ARG A 72 7.76 4.89 -2.17
N GLU A 73 7.19 3.76 -1.80
CA GLU A 73 7.07 2.63 -2.72
C GLU A 73 6.03 2.87 -3.81
N LEU A 74 5.18 3.88 -3.65
CA LEU A 74 4.09 4.17 -4.58
C LEU A 74 4.49 5.33 -5.48
N PRO A 75 4.63 5.09 -6.79
CA PRO A 75 5.22 6.08 -7.70
C PRO A 75 4.26 7.18 -8.11
N HIS A 76 2.96 6.97 -7.98
CA HIS A 76 1.97 7.89 -8.53
C HIS A 76 0.81 8.10 -7.59
N GLY A 77 0.16 9.25 -7.72
CA GLY A 77 -1.05 9.58 -6.99
C GLY A 77 -0.80 10.29 -5.68
N GLU A 78 -1.87 10.66 -5.02
CA GLU A 78 -1.84 11.23 -3.68
C GLU A 78 -2.03 10.07 -2.70
N VAL A 79 -0.96 9.74 -1.99
CA VAL A 79 -0.87 8.51 -1.22
C VAL A 79 -1.04 8.78 0.27
N THR A 80 -1.93 8.03 0.90
CA THR A 80 -2.09 8.00 2.35
C THR A 80 -1.82 6.57 2.82
N VAL A 81 -0.97 6.42 3.82
CA VAL A 81 -0.64 5.11 4.39
C VAL A 81 -1.05 5.08 5.85
N ARG A 82 -1.72 4.01 6.23
CA ARG A 82 -2.01 3.73 7.64
C ARG A 82 -1.62 2.31 7.96
N ALA A 83 -1.15 2.10 9.18
CA ALA A 83 -0.79 0.77 9.67
C ALA A 83 -1.73 0.37 10.79
N GLN A 84 -2.11 -0.89 10.79
CA GLN A 84 -2.96 -1.47 11.84
C GLN A 84 -2.49 -2.87 12.15
N THR A 85 -2.95 -3.42 13.25
CA THR A 85 -2.61 -4.78 13.63
C THR A 85 -3.12 -5.75 12.59
N GLY A 86 -2.27 -6.64 12.14
CA GLY A 86 -2.58 -7.66 11.16
C GLY A 86 -1.34 -8.44 10.81
N GLY A 87 -1.40 -9.17 9.70
CA GLY A 87 -0.28 -10.01 9.30
C GLY A 87 -0.04 -11.14 10.28
N LEU A 88 1.20 -11.60 10.32
CA LEU A 88 1.55 -12.74 11.15
C LEU A 88 3.01 -12.67 11.57
N ARG A 89 3.26 -12.86 12.86
CA ARG A 89 4.60 -13.15 13.36
C ARG A 89 4.69 -14.66 13.53
N VAL A 90 5.65 -15.27 12.84
CA VAL A 90 5.78 -16.73 12.87
C VAL A 90 6.34 -17.16 14.23
N PRO A 91 5.65 -18.02 14.98
CA PRO A 91 6.12 -18.44 16.31
C PRO A 91 7.49 -19.12 16.23
N GLY A 92 8.41 -18.67 17.06
CA GLY A 92 9.75 -19.25 17.14
C GLY A 92 10.74 -18.76 16.10
N PHE A 93 10.36 -17.79 15.27
CA PHE A 93 11.21 -17.25 14.21
C PHE A 93 11.19 -15.72 14.22
N ASP A 94 12.19 -15.11 13.55
CA ASP A 94 12.21 -13.68 13.31
C ASP A 94 11.30 -13.28 12.15
N THR A 95 10.73 -14.23 11.48
CA THR A 95 9.94 -14.02 10.27
C THR A 95 8.62 -13.36 10.61
N LEU A 96 8.28 -12.33 9.85
CA LEU A 96 6.95 -11.76 9.92
C LEU A 96 6.39 -11.50 8.52
N ILE A 97 5.08 -11.51 8.46
CA ILE A 97 4.34 -11.33 7.21
C ILE A 97 3.46 -10.11 7.38
N ALA A 98 3.57 -9.20 6.40
CA ALA A 98 2.67 -8.05 6.28
C ALA A 98 1.68 -8.31 5.15
N CYS A 99 0.49 -7.79 5.30
CA CYS A 99 -0.48 -7.76 4.22
C CYS A 99 -0.88 -6.31 3.96
N VAL A 100 -1.31 -6.03 2.74
CA VAL A 100 -1.70 -4.68 2.37
C VAL A 100 -2.94 -4.72 1.49
N ALA A 101 -3.81 -3.74 1.70
CA ALA A 101 -4.92 -3.45 0.81
C ALA A 101 -4.72 -2.03 0.31
N ILE A 102 -4.79 -1.85 -1.00
CA ILE A 102 -4.63 -0.55 -1.64
C ILE A 102 -5.92 -0.24 -2.39
N THR A 103 -6.59 0.83 -1.98
CA THR A 103 -7.76 1.31 -2.67
C THR A 103 -7.37 2.52 -3.49
N VAL A 104 -7.63 2.46 -4.78
CA VAL A 104 -7.40 3.59 -5.68
C VAL A 104 -8.75 4.22 -6.01
N SER A 105 -8.85 5.50 -5.72
CA SER A 105 -10.03 6.29 -6.00
C SER A 105 -9.67 7.39 -6.98
N VAL A 106 -10.64 7.79 -7.79
CA VAL A 106 -10.43 8.86 -8.76
C VAL A 106 -11.36 10.01 -8.41
N ASP A 107 -10.77 11.19 -8.31
CA ASP A 107 -11.48 12.44 -8.09
C ASP A 107 -11.35 13.27 -9.36
N GLU A 108 -12.41 13.34 -10.14
CA GLU A 108 -12.40 14.06 -11.41
C GLU A 108 -13.25 15.32 -11.34
N PRO A 109 -12.83 16.38 -12.07
CA PRO A 109 -13.66 17.56 -12.20
C PRO A 109 -15.02 17.21 -12.80
N SER A 110 -16.07 17.79 -12.28
CA SER A 110 -17.42 17.62 -12.81
C SER A 110 -17.65 18.49 -14.03
#